data_715b621579654538e17b5dcc58c0546a
#
_entry.id   715b621579654538e17b5dcc58c0546a
#
_cell.length_a   1.000
_cell.length_b   1.000
_cell.length_c   1.000
_cell.angle_alpha   90.00
_cell.angle_beta   90.00
_cell.angle_gamma   90.00
#
_symmetry.space_group_name_H-M   'P 1'
#
loop_
_entity.id
_entity.type
_entity.pdbx_description
1 polymer ?
#
loop_
_entity_poly.entity_id
_entity_poly.type
_entity_poly.pdbx_seq_one_letter_code
_entity_poly.pdbx_strand_id
1 'polypeptide(L)'
;MWDRGSNLTGWTALLGDRRGGPDVSIYASPARAEDVSGLPPAFIDCGSAEVFRDEAVAYASRLWAAGVQAELHVWAGGFHGFDLMAPQATVSQQSIAARENWVDRVLRA
;
A
#
# COMPACT_ATOMS: atom_id res chain seq x y z
N MET A 1 1.28 -17.29 0.05
CA MET A 1 0.76 -16.03 0.65
C MET A 1 1.91 -15.23 1.23
N TRP A 2 1.87 -13.92 1.06
CA TRP A 2 2.93 -13.06 1.63
C TRP A 2 2.71 -12.89 3.12
N ASP A 3 3.72 -13.21 3.92
CA ASP A 3 3.68 -13.15 5.37
C ASP A 3 4.94 -12.47 5.93
N ARG A 4 5.11 -12.50 7.26
CA ARG A 4 6.28 -11.90 7.91
C ARG A 4 7.59 -12.54 7.45
N GLY A 5 7.60 -13.86 7.26
CA GLY A 5 8.80 -14.56 6.80
C GLY A 5 9.19 -14.15 5.38
N SER A 6 8.21 -14.08 4.47
CA SER A 6 8.42 -13.60 3.11
C SER A 6 8.90 -12.15 3.12
N ASN A 7 8.31 -11.32 3.97
CA ASN A 7 8.67 -9.91 4.10
C ASN A 7 10.12 -9.75 4.58
N LEU A 8 10.51 -10.52 5.58
CA LEU A 8 11.88 -10.51 6.09
C LEU A 8 12.87 -10.91 4.99
N THR A 9 12.57 -11.98 4.25
CA THR A 9 13.40 -12.45 3.15
C THR A 9 13.54 -11.39 2.07
N GLY A 10 12.44 -10.77 1.67
CA GLY A 10 12.43 -9.74 0.63
C GLY A 10 13.27 -8.52 1.02
N TRP A 11 13.08 -8.00 2.22
CA TRP A 11 13.84 -6.84 2.68
C TRP A 11 15.32 -7.17 2.87
N THR A 12 15.63 -8.37 3.34
CA THR A 12 17.03 -8.82 3.49
C THR A 12 17.69 -8.90 2.11
N ALA A 13 16.99 -9.41 1.10
CA ALA A 13 17.51 -9.49 -0.27
C ALA A 13 17.79 -8.10 -0.86
N LEU A 14 16.92 -7.12 -0.58
CA LEU A 14 17.06 -5.76 -1.11
C LEU A 14 18.10 -4.94 -0.35
N LEU A 15 18.09 -4.98 0.97
CA LEU A 15 18.83 -4.05 1.83
C LEU A 15 20.01 -4.69 2.56
N GLY A 16 20.03 -6.03 2.70
CA GLY A 16 21.07 -6.72 3.46
C GLY A 16 21.10 -6.24 4.90
N ASP A 17 22.30 -5.88 5.37
CA ASP A 17 22.51 -5.41 6.75
C ASP A 17 21.86 -4.06 7.05
N ARG A 18 21.47 -3.29 6.04
CA ARG A 18 20.77 -2.01 6.22
C ARG A 18 19.32 -2.18 6.64
N ARG A 19 18.78 -3.40 6.51
CA ARG A 19 17.40 -3.71 6.86
C ARG A 19 17.10 -3.30 8.31
N GLY A 20 16.05 -2.49 8.48
CA GLY A 20 15.67 -1.97 9.80
C GLY A 20 16.57 -0.87 10.34
N GLY A 21 17.67 -0.55 9.67
CA GLY A 21 18.62 0.46 10.10
C GLY A 21 18.24 1.88 9.64
N PRO A 22 19.01 2.88 10.08
CA PRO A 22 18.74 4.27 9.72
C PRO A 22 19.16 4.65 8.30
N ASP A 23 19.98 3.82 7.65
CA ASP A 23 20.62 4.09 6.37
C ASP A 23 19.82 3.48 5.21
N VAL A 24 18.50 3.69 5.22
CA VAL A 24 17.60 3.20 4.18
C VAL A 24 16.94 4.39 3.52
N SER A 25 17.07 4.48 2.18
CA SER A 25 16.47 5.55 1.39
C SER A 25 14.95 5.53 1.51
N ILE A 26 14.32 6.71 1.56
CA ILE A 26 12.86 6.83 1.52
C ILE A 26 12.30 6.30 0.18
N TYR A 27 13.09 6.24 -0.87
CA TYR A 27 12.66 5.65 -2.14
C TYR A 27 12.55 4.12 -2.06
N ALA A 28 13.32 3.49 -1.18
CA ALA A 28 13.17 2.07 -0.86
C ALA A 28 12.08 1.84 0.20
N SER A 29 11.88 2.80 1.09
CA SER A 29 10.92 2.71 2.19
C SER A 29 10.12 4.00 2.33
N PRO A 30 9.11 4.21 1.47
CA PRO A 30 8.31 5.46 1.49
C PRO A 30 7.62 5.74 2.83
N ALA A 31 7.29 4.71 3.60
CA ALA A 31 6.69 4.87 4.91
C ALA A 31 7.58 5.65 5.88
N ARG A 32 8.88 5.74 5.62
CA ARG A 32 9.84 6.50 6.44
C ARG A 32 9.99 7.95 6.03
N ALA A 33 9.37 8.38 4.92
CA ALA A 33 9.44 9.77 4.49
C ALA A 33 8.82 10.67 5.57
N GLU A 34 9.56 11.69 6.00
CA GLU A 34 9.09 12.62 7.03
C GLU A 34 8.13 13.65 6.44
N ASP A 35 8.38 14.08 5.21
CA ASP A 35 7.56 15.07 4.50
C ASP A 35 6.96 14.43 3.26
N VAL A 36 5.63 14.29 3.25
CA VAL A 36 4.86 13.75 2.12
C VAL A 36 3.98 14.82 1.47
N SER A 37 4.18 16.10 1.80
CA SER A 37 3.45 17.20 1.18
C SER A 37 3.81 17.33 -0.31
N GLY A 38 2.88 17.88 -1.09
CA GLY A 38 3.11 18.11 -2.52
C GLY A 38 3.10 16.88 -3.40
N LEU A 39 2.80 15.70 -2.86
CA LEU A 39 2.67 14.49 -3.66
C LEU A 39 1.35 14.52 -4.46
N PRO A 40 1.33 13.83 -5.62
CA PRO A 40 0.10 13.71 -6.40
C PRO A 40 -0.97 12.91 -5.65
N PRO A 41 -2.24 12.97 -6.11
CA PRO A 41 -3.29 12.11 -5.55
C PRO A 41 -2.88 10.64 -5.56
N ALA A 42 -3.27 9.91 -4.51
CA ALA A 42 -2.88 8.53 -4.31
C ALA A 42 -4.10 7.63 -4.11
N PHE A 43 -4.01 6.41 -4.61
CA PHE A 43 -4.92 5.32 -4.29
C PHE A 43 -4.14 4.26 -3.53
N ILE A 44 -4.65 3.87 -2.38
CA ILE A 44 -4.02 2.87 -1.50
C ILE A 44 -5.07 1.84 -1.15
N ASP A 45 -4.78 0.57 -1.41
CA ASP A 45 -5.64 -0.49 -0.93
C ASP A 45 -4.83 -1.67 -0.42
N CYS A 46 -5.43 -2.40 0.51
CA CYS A 46 -4.84 -3.61 1.08
C CYS A 46 -5.93 -4.50 1.64
N GLY A 47 -5.59 -5.76 1.85
CA GLY A 47 -6.45 -6.68 2.58
C GLY A 47 -6.23 -6.56 4.08
N SER A 48 -7.27 -6.80 4.87
CA SER A 48 -7.15 -6.71 6.33
C SER A 48 -6.25 -7.78 6.94
N ALA A 49 -5.99 -8.86 6.20
CA ALA A 49 -5.12 -9.96 6.65
C ALA A 49 -3.65 -9.77 6.24
N GLU A 50 -3.29 -8.64 5.64
CA GLU A 50 -1.92 -8.40 5.19
C GLU A 50 -1.01 -7.90 6.31
N VAL A 51 0.28 -8.23 6.19
CA VAL A 51 1.33 -7.67 7.07
C VAL A 51 1.54 -6.18 6.80
N PHE A 52 1.09 -5.67 5.66
CA PHE A 52 1.25 -4.26 5.26
C PHE A 52 0.07 -3.37 5.64
N ARG A 53 -0.99 -3.93 6.23
CA ARG A 53 -2.23 -3.19 6.50
C ARG A 53 -1.99 -1.93 7.34
N ASP A 54 -1.35 -2.07 8.49
CA ASP A 54 -1.19 -0.95 9.42
C ASP A 54 -0.29 0.13 8.83
N GLU A 55 0.75 -0.27 8.12
CA GLU A 55 1.66 0.65 7.43
C GLU A 55 0.93 1.40 6.31
N ALA A 56 0.11 0.72 5.53
CA ALA A 56 -0.67 1.35 4.46
C ALA A 56 -1.67 2.36 5.02
N VAL A 57 -2.36 2.02 6.10
CA VAL A 57 -3.31 2.92 6.77
C VAL A 57 -2.59 4.15 7.34
N ALA A 58 -1.46 3.95 7.99
CA ALA A 58 -0.66 5.04 8.54
C ALA A 58 -0.16 5.98 7.45
N TYR A 59 0.27 5.44 6.31
CA TYR A 59 0.73 6.24 5.19
C TYR A 59 -0.39 7.12 4.61
N ALA A 60 -1.58 6.55 4.42
CA ALA A 60 -2.75 7.30 3.97
C ALA A 60 -3.08 8.44 4.95
N SER A 61 -3.04 8.18 6.25
CA SER A 61 -3.28 9.19 7.27
C SER A 61 -2.27 10.34 7.19
N ARG A 62 -1.00 10.02 6.94
CA ARG A 62 0.05 11.03 6.78
C ARG A 62 -0.17 11.87 5.52
N LEU A 63 -0.61 11.28 4.43
CA LEU A 63 -0.95 12.01 3.22
C LEU A 63 -2.07 13.01 3.47
N TRP A 64 -3.14 12.59 4.14
CA TRP A 64 -4.24 13.49 4.49
C TRP A 64 -3.79 14.63 5.39
N ALA A 65 -2.96 14.34 6.40
CA ALA A 65 -2.44 15.35 7.30
C ALA A 65 -1.58 16.39 6.57
N ALA A 66 -0.93 16.00 5.48
CA ALA A 66 -0.13 16.89 4.64
C ALA A 66 -0.94 17.59 3.54
N GLY A 67 -2.27 17.43 3.50
CA GLY A 67 -3.14 18.04 2.50
C GLY A 67 -3.15 17.35 1.15
N VAL A 68 -2.61 16.13 1.07
CA VAL A 68 -2.61 15.33 -0.15
C VAL A 68 -3.90 14.53 -0.23
N GLN A 69 -4.54 14.48 -1.40
CA GLN A 69 -5.72 13.67 -1.62
C GLN A 69 -5.34 12.19 -1.74
N ALA A 70 -5.92 11.35 -0.89
CA ALA A 70 -5.69 9.92 -0.92
C ALA A 70 -7.01 9.18 -0.70
N GLU A 71 -7.20 8.12 -1.46
CA GLU A 71 -8.32 7.22 -1.27
C GLU A 71 -7.78 5.90 -0.72
N LEU A 72 -8.34 5.41 0.37
CA LEU A 72 -7.89 4.20 1.06
C LEU A 72 -9.02 3.20 1.15
N HIS A 73 -8.72 1.96 0.77
CA HIS A 73 -9.62 0.82 0.99
C HIS A 73 -8.90 -0.28 1.74
N VAL A 74 -9.51 -0.79 2.80
CA VAL A 74 -9.04 -1.99 3.51
C VAL A 74 -10.11 -3.07 3.34
N TRP A 75 -9.80 -4.09 2.56
CA TRP A 75 -10.74 -5.13 2.17
C TRP A 75 -10.75 -6.24 3.23
N ALA A 76 -11.90 -6.42 3.88
CA ALA A 76 -12.03 -7.38 4.99
C ALA A 76 -11.70 -8.79 4.53
N GLY A 77 -10.78 -9.45 5.25
CA GLY A 77 -10.37 -10.82 4.98
C GLY A 77 -9.42 -10.99 3.80
N GLY A 78 -9.11 -9.93 3.05
CA GLY A 78 -8.19 -10.03 1.93
C GLY A 78 -6.75 -10.27 2.38
N PHE A 79 -6.06 -11.16 1.68
CA PHE A 79 -4.62 -11.37 1.86
C PHE A 79 -3.84 -10.63 0.75
N HIS A 80 -2.53 -10.52 0.90
CA HIS A 80 -1.72 -9.79 -0.08
C HIS A 80 -1.83 -10.43 -1.47
N GLY A 81 -2.22 -9.62 -2.47
CA GLY A 81 -2.40 -10.09 -3.83
C GLY A 81 -3.69 -10.86 -4.06
N PHE A 82 -4.69 -10.75 -3.18
CA PHE A 82 -5.93 -11.50 -3.27
C PHE A 82 -6.67 -11.30 -4.60
N ASP A 83 -6.60 -10.11 -5.16
CA ASP A 83 -7.24 -9.77 -6.44
C ASP A 83 -6.61 -10.49 -7.62
N LEU A 84 -5.32 -10.81 -7.55
CA LEU A 84 -4.60 -11.56 -8.56
C LEU A 84 -4.77 -13.07 -8.39
N MET A 85 -4.79 -13.54 -7.15
CA MET A 85 -4.82 -14.98 -6.84
C MET A 85 -6.24 -15.53 -6.78
N ALA A 86 -7.23 -14.70 -6.51
CA ALA A 86 -8.64 -15.08 -6.45
C ALA A 86 -9.50 -14.08 -7.22
N PRO A 87 -9.29 -13.92 -8.54
CA PRO A 87 -9.96 -12.86 -9.31
C PRO A 87 -11.46 -13.00 -9.41
N GLN A 88 -12.02 -14.19 -9.22
CA GLN A 88 -13.48 -14.41 -9.27
C GLN A 88 -14.18 -14.07 -7.95
N ALA A 89 -13.45 -13.92 -6.85
CA ALA A 89 -14.06 -13.56 -5.58
C ALA A 89 -14.71 -12.17 -5.65
N THR A 90 -15.85 -12.02 -4.98
CA THR A 90 -16.57 -10.75 -4.97
C THR A 90 -15.70 -9.60 -4.47
N VAL A 91 -14.94 -9.82 -3.40
CA VAL A 91 -14.05 -8.80 -2.85
C VAL A 91 -12.96 -8.39 -3.85
N SER A 92 -12.45 -9.34 -4.63
CA SER A 92 -11.47 -9.05 -5.68
C SER A 92 -12.07 -8.19 -6.78
N GLN A 93 -13.27 -8.52 -7.23
CA GLN A 93 -13.98 -7.76 -8.25
C GLN A 93 -14.29 -6.34 -7.78
N GLN A 94 -14.68 -6.17 -6.53
CA GLN A 94 -14.95 -4.86 -5.95
C GLN A 94 -13.67 -4.03 -5.82
N SER A 95 -12.56 -4.66 -5.43
CA SER A 95 -11.26 -4.01 -5.35
C SER A 95 -10.81 -3.49 -6.71
N ILE A 96 -10.92 -4.31 -7.74
CA ILE A 96 -10.56 -3.93 -9.11
C ILE A 96 -11.45 -2.79 -9.59
N ALA A 97 -12.75 -2.87 -9.37
CA ALA A 97 -13.70 -1.83 -9.77
C ALA A 97 -13.42 -0.49 -9.06
N ALA A 98 -13.09 -0.52 -7.78
CA ALA A 98 -12.75 0.68 -7.03
C ALA A 98 -11.50 1.36 -7.58
N ARG A 99 -10.50 0.57 -7.94
CA ARG A 99 -9.25 1.09 -8.53
C ARG A 99 -9.49 1.70 -9.90
N GLU A 100 -10.25 1.03 -10.75
CA GLU A 100 -10.60 1.55 -12.08
C GLU A 100 -11.42 2.83 -11.98
N ASN A 101 -12.36 2.88 -11.05
CA ASN A 101 -13.17 4.06 -10.81
C ASN A 101 -12.31 5.25 -10.38
N TRP A 102 -11.34 5.02 -9.49
CA TRP A 102 -10.43 6.08 -9.07
C TRP A 102 -9.57 6.59 -10.23
N VAL A 103 -9.03 5.69 -11.04
CA VAL A 103 -8.23 6.06 -12.22
C VAL A 103 -9.06 6.93 -13.17
N ASP A 104 -10.29 6.56 -13.43
CA ASP A 104 -11.20 7.36 -14.26
C ASP A 104 -11.42 8.76 -13.69
N ARG A 105 -11.72 8.86 -12.40
CA ARG A 105 -11.97 10.15 -11.75
C ARG A 105 -10.74 11.06 -11.79
N VAL A 106 -9.56 10.52 -11.61
CA VAL A 106 -8.32 11.30 -11.55
C VAL A 106 -7.83 11.69 -12.94
N LEU A 107 -7.90 10.78 -13.91
CA LEU A 107 -7.38 11.05 -15.26
C LEU A 107 -8.36 11.82 -16.15
N ARG A 108 -9.65 11.78 -15.84
CA ARG A 108 -10.70 12.45 -16.64
C ARG A 108 -11.27 13.70 -15.97
N ALA A 109 -10.78 14.03 -14.78
CA ALA A 109 -11.25 15.19 -14.02
C ALA A 109 -10.74 16.50 -14.65
#